data_e539e6fa9e02cadb9923849b14a00f56
#
_entry.id   e539e6fa9e02cadb9923849b14a00f56
#
_cell.length_a   1.000
_cell.length_b   1.000
_cell.length_c   1.000
_cell.angle_alpha   90.00
_cell.angle_beta   90.00
_cell.angle_gamma   90.00
#
_symmetry.space_group_name_H-M   'P 1'
#
loop_
_entity.id
_entity.type
_entity.pdbx_description
1 polymer ?
#
loop_
_entity_poly.entity_id
_entity_poly.type
_entity_poly.pdbx_seq_one_letter_code
_entity_poly.pdbx_strand_id
1 'polypeptide(L)'
;MKRYSLLLLIALFSTFAFSENKTTNKNFTQSGNDRFAIKAQGIMGFYIDVHDNMRADMPSAPTGLMFGIEFPSSQQRPWQQYLLNPTVGLGMTYLNFGSERFGHAVALYPYILLNCVRTQHFEMKVKLAPGLAVVNEHWYTQEDQNTDHYYEATTNAIFGCYVNAYLNAGLNLNFPIARNFAINGEFGFIHMSNGRVCMPNVGANIFYGGVGLIATVNPDKENERTPIKFPNLP
;
A
#
# COMPACT_ATOMS: atom_id res chain seq x y z
N MET A 1 -9.40 25.75 -11.44
CA MET A 1 -10.33 24.58 -11.45
C MET A 1 -9.54 23.25 -11.35
N LYS A 2 -8.72 23.01 -10.32
CA LYS A 2 -7.95 21.73 -10.16
C LYS A 2 -7.88 21.21 -8.71
N ARG A 3 -8.73 21.71 -7.79
CA ARG A 3 -8.67 21.33 -6.36
C ARG A 3 -9.58 20.19 -5.93
N TYR A 4 -10.37 19.60 -6.83
CA TYR A 4 -11.43 18.65 -6.45
C TYR A 4 -11.14 17.19 -6.83
N SER A 5 -10.07 16.90 -7.58
CA SER A 5 -9.82 15.54 -8.07
C SER A 5 -9.38 14.56 -6.98
N LEU A 6 -8.64 15.02 -5.97
CA LEU A 6 -8.16 14.15 -4.87
C LEU A 6 -9.27 13.81 -3.87
N LEU A 7 -10.15 14.80 -3.59
CA LEU A 7 -11.31 14.59 -2.73
C LEU A 7 -12.34 13.65 -3.37
N LEU A 8 -12.43 13.66 -4.68
CA LEU A 8 -13.34 12.76 -5.43
C LEU A 8 -12.87 11.29 -5.35
N LEU A 9 -11.56 11.03 -5.37
CA LEU A 9 -11.02 9.68 -5.25
C LEU A 9 -11.24 9.11 -3.84
N ILE A 10 -11.05 9.92 -2.80
CA ILE A 10 -11.29 9.52 -1.41
C ILE A 10 -12.79 9.31 -1.17
N ALA A 11 -13.66 10.15 -1.73
CA ALA A 11 -15.11 10.02 -1.65
C ALA A 11 -15.64 8.78 -2.39
N LEU A 12 -15.06 8.42 -3.53
CA LEU A 12 -15.41 7.20 -4.26
C LEU A 12 -15.06 5.93 -3.47
N PHE A 13 -13.92 5.91 -2.76
CA PHE A 13 -13.57 4.77 -1.91
C PHE A 13 -14.44 4.66 -0.66
N SER A 14 -14.84 5.78 -0.06
CA SER A 14 -15.72 5.79 1.12
C SER A 14 -17.15 5.36 0.80
N THR A 15 -17.67 5.70 -0.38
CA THR A 15 -19.02 5.29 -0.81
C THR A 15 -19.10 3.81 -1.15
N PHE A 16 -18.01 3.17 -1.62
CA PHE A 16 -17.96 1.72 -1.81
C PHE A 16 -17.94 0.93 -0.49
N ALA A 17 -17.40 1.51 0.59
CA ALA A 17 -17.33 0.86 1.90
C ALA A 17 -18.66 0.94 2.70
N PHE A 18 -19.52 1.91 2.45
CA PHE A 18 -20.69 2.23 3.28
C PHE A 18 -22.05 2.19 2.58
N SER A 19 -22.17 1.57 1.41
CA SER A 19 -23.51 1.33 0.84
C SER A 19 -24.20 0.18 1.56
N GLU A 20 -24.68 0.41 2.78
CA GLU A 20 -25.67 -0.40 3.44
C GLU A 20 -27.04 -0.14 2.83
N ASN A 21 -27.49 -1.01 1.94
CA ASN A 21 -28.89 -1.09 1.59
C ASN A 21 -29.66 -1.71 2.76
N LYS A 22 -30.36 -0.88 3.53
CA LYS A 22 -31.40 -1.29 4.45
C LYS A 22 -32.55 -1.92 3.65
N THR A 23 -32.50 -3.23 3.47
CA THR A 23 -33.69 -4.03 3.16
C THR A 23 -33.90 -5.02 4.26
N THR A 24 -35.06 -4.84 4.89
CA THR A 24 -35.74 -5.55 5.94
C THR A 24 -35.52 -7.06 6.02
N ASN A 25 -35.24 -7.49 7.23
CA ASN A 25 -35.62 -8.76 7.86
C ASN A 25 -35.49 -10.05 7.05
N LYS A 26 -34.40 -10.79 7.33
CA LYS A 26 -34.49 -12.24 7.60
C LYS A 26 -33.22 -12.63 8.33
N ASN A 27 -33.41 -13.20 9.52
CA ASN A 27 -32.49 -13.97 10.33
C ASN A 27 -31.05 -14.01 9.80
N PHE A 28 -30.29 -12.98 10.12
CA PHE A 28 -28.86 -12.96 9.97
C PHE A 28 -28.32 -13.95 11.01
N THR A 29 -28.32 -15.21 10.69
CA THR A 29 -27.39 -16.13 11.32
C THR A 29 -26.03 -15.57 10.99
N GLN A 30 -25.42 -15.00 11.98
CA GLN A 30 -24.09 -14.46 12.05
C GLN A 30 -23.10 -15.59 11.76
N SER A 31 -22.99 -16.01 10.49
CA SER A 31 -21.81 -16.68 9.99
C SER A 31 -20.79 -15.57 9.78
N GLY A 32 -20.36 -15.01 10.90
CA GLY A 32 -19.26 -14.04 10.94
C GLY A 32 -18.05 -14.75 10.38
N ASN A 33 -17.55 -14.27 9.25
CA ASN A 33 -16.26 -14.66 8.76
C ASN A 33 -15.24 -13.94 9.67
N ASP A 34 -15.02 -14.47 10.88
CA ASP A 34 -14.06 -13.97 11.87
C ASP A 34 -12.61 -14.19 11.42
N ARG A 35 -12.43 -14.39 10.11
CA ARG A 35 -11.15 -14.63 9.49
C ARG A 35 -10.47 -13.32 9.16
N PHE A 36 -9.27 -13.14 9.68
CA PHE A 36 -8.37 -12.06 9.29
C PHE A 36 -6.93 -12.57 9.28
N ALA A 37 -6.06 -11.83 8.62
CA ALA A 37 -4.64 -12.12 8.64
C ALA A 37 -3.84 -10.88 9.05
N ILE A 38 -2.73 -11.10 9.73
CA ILE A 38 -1.75 -10.07 10.08
C ILE A 38 -0.52 -10.33 9.23
N LYS A 39 -0.04 -9.28 8.58
CA LYS A 39 1.16 -9.31 7.74
C LYS A 39 2.23 -8.40 8.32
N ALA A 40 3.48 -8.88 8.32
CA ALA A 40 4.67 -8.09 8.63
C ALA A 40 5.78 -8.45 7.64
N GLN A 41 6.43 -7.45 7.05
CA GLN A 41 7.50 -7.66 6.08
C GLN A 41 8.55 -6.55 6.13
N GLY A 42 9.82 -6.92 5.87
CA GLY A 42 10.90 -6.00 5.56
C GLY A 42 10.93 -5.71 4.07
N ILE A 43 11.25 -4.48 3.71
CA ILE A 43 11.39 -4.05 2.32
C ILE A 43 12.72 -3.35 2.10
N MET A 44 13.24 -3.48 0.88
CA MET A 44 14.38 -2.73 0.37
C MET A 44 14.08 -2.33 -1.08
N GLY A 45 14.49 -1.14 -1.48
CA GLY A 45 14.18 -0.64 -2.80
C GLY A 45 15.31 0.16 -3.45
N PHE A 46 14.98 0.76 -4.56
CA PHE A 46 15.83 1.72 -5.26
C PHE A 46 14.96 2.82 -5.89
N TYR A 47 15.54 3.99 -6.02
CA TYR A 47 14.86 5.14 -6.61
C TYR A 47 14.85 5.06 -8.13
N ILE A 48 13.76 5.55 -8.72
CA ILE A 48 13.61 5.70 -10.16
C ILE A 48 13.39 7.17 -10.47
N ASP A 49 13.86 7.56 -11.65
CA ASP A 49 13.58 8.87 -12.23
C ASP A 49 13.97 10.04 -11.31
N VAL A 50 15.27 10.09 -11.04
CA VAL A 50 15.86 11.12 -10.23
C VAL A 50 16.53 12.13 -11.13
N HIS A 51 16.21 13.41 -10.93
CA HIS A 51 16.92 14.49 -11.62
C HIS A 51 18.43 14.38 -11.43
N ASP A 52 19.20 14.63 -12.50
CA ASP A 52 20.66 14.46 -12.51
C ASP A 52 21.35 15.22 -11.36
N ASN A 53 20.83 16.38 -10.97
CA ASN A 53 21.32 17.18 -9.83
C ASN A 53 21.11 16.51 -8.47
N MET A 54 20.21 15.52 -8.37
CA MET A 54 19.95 14.78 -7.13
C MET A 54 20.68 13.45 -7.05
N ARG A 55 21.23 12.96 -8.18
CA ARG A 55 21.93 11.66 -8.23
C ARG A 55 23.20 11.63 -7.39
N ALA A 56 23.91 12.75 -7.30
CA ALA A 56 25.14 12.85 -6.50
C ALA A 56 24.85 12.72 -4.99
N ASP A 57 23.63 13.09 -4.56
CA ASP A 57 23.19 13.11 -3.17
C ASP A 57 22.19 11.99 -2.84
N MET A 58 21.94 11.09 -3.79
CA MET A 58 21.01 9.98 -3.58
C MET A 58 21.53 9.07 -2.49
N PRO A 59 20.67 8.80 -1.52
CA PRO A 59 21.01 7.96 -0.39
C PRO A 59 21.27 6.53 -0.85
N SER A 60 21.84 5.77 0.03
CA SER A 60 21.81 4.31 -0.04
C SER A 60 20.36 3.82 -0.25
N ALA A 61 20.19 2.59 -0.71
CA ALA A 61 18.88 1.99 -0.96
C ALA A 61 17.85 2.29 0.14
N PRO A 62 16.65 2.77 -0.20
CA PRO A 62 15.59 2.94 0.79
C PRO A 62 15.20 1.59 1.39
N THR A 63 15.01 1.57 2.70
CA THR A 63 14.62 0.37 3.45
C THR A 63 13.42 0.66 4.33
N GLY A 64 12.67 -0.37 4.71
CA GLY A 64 11.50 -0.13 5.54
C GLY A 64 10.84 -1.39 6.07
N LEU A 65 9.73 -1.15 6.77
CA LEU A 65 8.87 -2.18 7.32
C LEU A 65 7.43 -1.91 6.86
N MET A 66 6.73 -2.96 6.47
CA MET A 66 5.30 -2.90 6.17
C MET A 66 4.53 -3.83 7.10
N PHE A 67 3.44 -3.31 7.64
CA PHE A 67 2.47 -4.06 8.44
C PHE A 67 1.11 -3.96 7.78
N GLY A 68 0.29 -5.00 7.94
CA GLY A 68 -1.05 -5.01 7.40
C GLY A 68 -1.99 -5.92 8.17
N ILE A 69 -3.27 -5.56 8.17
CA ILE A 69 -4.37 -6.42 8.59
C ILE A 69 -5.23 -6.67 7.36
N GLU A 70 -5.45 -7.94 7.04
CA GLU A 70 -6.12 -8.40 5.83
C GLU A 70 -7.44 -9.09 6.17
N PHE A 71 -8.50 -8.74 5.45
CA PHE A 71 -9.83 -9.30 5.57
C PHE A 71 -10.22 -9.93 4.24
N PRO A 72 -10.09 -11.26 4.08
CA PRO A 72 -10.53 -11.96 2.88
C PRO A 72 -12.03 -11.80 2.67
N SER A 73 -12.48 -11.69 1.43
CA SER A 73 -13.89 -11.58 1.12
C SER A 73 -14.66 -12.85 1.48
N SER A 74 -15.93 -12.69 1.87
CA SER A 74 -16.83 -13.80 2.25
C SER A 74 -17.39 -14.58 1.07
N GLN A 75 -17.11 -14.19 -0.18
CA GLN A 75 -17.62 -14.77 -1.43
C GLN A 75 -19.16 -14.68 -1.61
N GLN A 76 -19.84 -13.97 -0.74
CA GLN A 76 -21.31 -13.92 -0.71
C GLN A 76 -21.92 -12.87 -1.65
N ARG A 77 -21.13 -11.87 -2.05
CA ARG A 77 -21.61 -10.76 -2.88
C ARG A 77 -21.17 -10.93 -4.34
N PRO A 78 -22.02 -10.64 -5.33
CA PRO A 78 -21.69 -10.80 -6.75
C PRO A 78 -20.40 -10.09 -7.16
N TRP A 79 -20.17 -8.85 -6.71
CA TRP A 79 -18.97 -8.10 -7.03
C TRP A 79 -17.68 -8.75 -6.52
N GLN A 80 -17.73 -9.48 -5.38
CA GLN A 80 -16.59 -10.23 -4.86
C GLN A 80 -16.20 -11.35 -5.81
N GLN A 81 -17.17 -12.04 -6.38
CA GLN A 81 -16.94 -13.09 -7.36
C GLN A 81 -16.37 -12.53 -8.67
N TYR A 82 -16.88 -11.39 -9.16
CA TYR A 82 -16.33 -10.71 -10.35
C TYR A 82 -14.88 -10.29 -10.17
N LEU A 83 -14.49 -9.83 -8.99
CA LEU A 83 -13.12 -9.47 -8.64
C LEU A 83 -12.30 -10.67 -8.12
N LEU A 84 -12.74 -11.90 -8.37
CA LEU A 84 -12.06 -13.14 -7.97
C LEU A 84 -11.82 -13.23 -6.46
N ASN A 85 -12.81 -12.79 -5.68
CA ASN A 85 -12.79 -12.82 -4.21
C ASN A 85 -11.60 -12.04 -3.62
N PRO A 86 -11.56 -10.71 -3.78
CA PRO A 86 -10.44 -9.90 -3.32
C PRO A 86 -10.28 -9.95 -1.81
N THR A 87 -9.10 -9.63 -1.34
CA THR A 87 -8.82 -9.34 0.06
C THR A 87 -8.70 -7.84 0.22
N VAL A 88 -9.37 -7.27 1.21
CA VAL A 88 -9.19 -5.86 1.58
C VAL A 88 -8.36 -5.76 2.85
N GLY A 89 -7.64 -4.67 3.03
CA GLY A 89 -6.81 -4.52 4.21
C GLY A 89 -6.54 -3.06 4.57
N LEU A 90 -5.98 -2.90 5.76
CA LEU A 90 -5.39 -1.66 6.24
C LEU A 90 -3.90 -1.89 6.44
N GLY A 91 -3.08 -1.00 5.92
CA GLY A 91 -1.63 -1.11 5.99
C GLY A 91 -0.96 0.12 6.55
N MET A 92 0.20 -0.11 7.12
CA MET A 92 1.15 0.91 7.55
C MET A 92 2.52 0.58 6.96
N THR A 93 3.21 1.60 6.44
CA THR A 93 4.61 1.49 6.00
C THR A 93 5.44 2.50 6.76
N TYR A 94 6.53 2.03 7.37
CA TYR A 94 7.64 2.85 7.78
C TYR A 94 8.72 2.74 6.72
N LEU A 95 9.21 3.86 6.22
CA LEU A 95 10.23 3.93 5.18
C LEU A 95 11.36 4.84 5.64
N ASN A 96 12.58 4.32 5.62
CA ASN A 96 13.82 5.09 5.76
C ASN A 96 14.34 5.36 4.35
N PHE A 97 14.52 6.62 4.01
CA PHE A 97 15.03 7.03 2.68
C PHE A 97 16.55 6.83 2.51
N GLY A 98 17.24 6.35 3.54
CA GLY A 98 18.68 6.05 3.50
C GLY A 98 19.60 7.27 3.57
N SER A 99 19.07 8.44 3.88
CA SER A 99 19.79 9.70 4.05
C SER A 99 19.15 10.54 5.14
N GLU A 100 19.96 11.19 5.97
CA GLU A 100 19.47 12.14 6.98
C GLU A 100 18.72 13.31 6.34
N ARG A 101 19.12 13.72 5.14
CA ARG A 101 18.47 14.80 4.38
C ARG A 101 17.03 14.46 3.98
N PHE A 102 16.76 13.22 3.63
CA PHE A 102 15.42 12.78 3.20
C PHE A 102 14.63 12.15 4.33
N GLY A 103 15.31 11.75 5.41
CA GLY A 103 14.72 11.27 6.65
C GLY A 103 13.91 9.99 6.51
N HIS A 104 12.71 10.01 7.07
CA HIS A 104 11.81 8.86 7.16
C HIS A 104 10.38 9.26 6.77
N ALA A 105 9.60 8.27 6.39
CA ALA A 105 8.16 8.41 6.19
C ALA A 105 7.38 7.35 6.95
N VAL A 106 6.19 7.73 7.42
CA VAL A 106 5.16 6.80 7.86
C VAL A 106 3.94 6.98 6.99
N ALA A 107 3.48 5.91 6.34
CA ALA A 107 2.29 5.91 5.51
C ALA A 107 1.20 5.04 6.13
N LEU A 108 -0.05 5.48 6.02
CA LEU A 108 -1.25 4.72 6.37
C LEU A 108 -2.15 4.63 5.15
N TYR A 109 -2.64 3.42 4.84
CA TYR A 109 -3.39 3.20 3.62
C TYR A 109 -4.36 2.02 3.72
N PRO A 110 -5.58 2.13 3.19
CA PRO A 110 -6.37 0.99 2.79
C PRO A 110 -5.73 0.34 1.56
N TYR A 111 -5.94 -0.97 1.38
CA TYR A 111 -5.51 -1.65 0.18
C TYR A 111 -6.45 -2.77 -0.22
N ILE A 112 -6.39 -3.11 -1.49
CA ILE A 112 -7.07 -4.26 -2.07
C ILE A 112 -6.04 -5.19 -2.72
N LEU A 113 -6.21 -6.49 -2.49
CA LEU A 113 -5.45 -7.55 -3.14
C LEU A 113 -6.39 -8.30 -4.07
N LEU A 114 -6.15 -8.20 -5.37
CA LEU A 114 -6.89 -8.91 -6.41
C LEU A 114 -6.20 -10.24 -6.70
N ASN A 115 -6.92 -11.34 -6.54
CA ASN A 115 -6.36 -12.66 -6.78
C ASN A 115 -6.14 -12.91 -8.29
N CYS A 116 -4.93 -13.27 -8.67
CA CYS A 116 -4.58 -13.64 -10.05
C CYS A 116 -4.40 -15.15 -10.19
N VAL A 117 -3.65 -15.76 -9.28
CA VAL A 117 -3.38 -17.20 -9.25
C VAL A 117 -3.55 -17.72 -7.84
N ARG A 118 -4.22 -18.85 -7.70
CA ARG A 118 -4.31 -19.56 -6.43
C ARG A 118 -4.18 -21.05 -6.68
N THR A 119 -3.21 -21.65 -6.02
CA THR A 119 -2.99 -23.09 -5.97
C THR A 119 -2.91 -23.54 -4.51
N GLN A 120 -2.67 -24.81 -4.25
CA GLN A 120 -2.47 -25.32 -2.89
C GLN A 120 -1.21 -24.75 -2.22
N HIS A 121 -0.17 -24.45 -3.01
CA HIS A 121 1.15 -24.07 -2.49
C HIS A 121 1.55 -22.63 -2.76
N PHE A 122 0.77 -21.92 -3.58
CA PHE A 122 1.13 -20.60 -4.07
C PHE A 122 -0.09 -19.74 -4.36
N GLU A 123 -0.04 -18.48 -3.95
CA GLU A 123 -1.01 -17.45 -4.35
C GLU A 123 -0.27 -16.23 -4.90
N MET A 124 -0.77 -15.68 -6.00
CA MET A 124 -0.32 -14.41 -6.56
C MET A 124 -1.48 -13.43 -6.60
N LYS A 125 -1.25 -12.23 -6.07
CA LYS A 125 -2.25 -11.17 -5.99
C LYS A 125 -1.66 -9.86 -6.47
N VAL A 126 -2.46 -9.03 -7.13
CA VAL A 126 -2.12 -7.64 -7.43
C VAL A 126 -2.59 -6.77 -6.27
N LYS A 127 -1.69 -5.95 -5.76
CA LYS A 127 -1.95 -4.97 -4.70
C LYS A 127 -2.16 -3.57 -5.28
N LEU A 128 -3.17 -2.88 -4.77
CA LEU A 128 -3.39 -1.45 -5.00
C LEU A 128 -3.68 -0.80 -3.64
N ALA A 129 -2.92 0.22 -3.30
CA ALA A 129 -2.93 0.83 -1.97
C ALA A 129 -2.75 2.36 -2.06
N PRO A 130 -3.84 3.13 -2.19
CA PRO A 130 -3.81 4.58 -2.03
C PRO A 130 -3.83 4.95 -0.55
N GLY A 131 -3.12 6.02 -0.17
CA GLY A 131 -3.06 6.46 1.22
C GLY A 131 -2.42 7.81 1.41
N LEU A 132 -2.02 8.07 2.64
CA LEU A 132 -1.31 9.28 3.05
C LEU A 132 0.00 8.89 3.73
N ALA A 133 1.04 9.67 3.49
CA ALA A 133 2.32 9.57 4.17
C ALA A 133 2.67 10.88 4.87
N VAL A 134 3.30 10.75 6.02
CA VAL A 134 3.92 11.87 6.74
C VAL A 134 5.42 11.64 6.72
N VAL A 135 6.17 12.65 6.28
CA VAL A 135 7.64 12.67 6.27
C VAL A 135 8.14 13.54 7.41
N ASN A 136 9.29 13.23 7.98
CA ASN A 136 9.90 14.04 9.04
C ASN A 136 10.77 15.16 8.49
N GLU A 137 11.32 15.01 7.27
CA GLU A 137 12.16 15.98 6.61
C GLU A 137 11.50 16.49 5.33
N HIS A 138 11.44 17.82 5.16
CA HIS A 138 10.95 18.47 3.97
C HIS A 138 11.74 19.77 3.71
N TRP A 139 11.43 20.45 2.63
CA TRP A 139 12.14 21.66 2.20
C TRP A 139 12.37 22.70 3.31
N TYR A 140 11.35 23.03 4.09
CA TYR A 140 11.40 24.10 5.09
C TYR A 140 12.19 23.73 6.34
N THR A 141 12.34 22.46 6.69
CA THR A 141 13.12 22.04 7.86
C THR A 141 14.62 22.28 7.70
N GLN A 142 15.08 22.49 6.47
CA GLN A 142 16.50 22.70 6.15
C GLN A 142 16.83 24.16 5.85
N GLU A 143 15.84 25.02 5.69
CA GLU A 143 16.00 26.43 5.30
C GLU A 143 16.45 27.33 6.47
N ASP A 144 16.23 26.91 7.71
CA ASP A 144 16.48 27.73 8.91
C ASP A 144 17.96 28.00 9.21
N GLN A 145 18.90 27.44 8.44
CA GLN A 145 20.30 27.52 8.79
C GLN A 145 21.16 28.44 7.90
N ASN A 146 20.69 28.88 6.73
CA ASN A 146 21.46 29.84 5.93
C ASN A 146 20.63 30.50 4.81
N THR A 147 20.28 31.74 4.97
CA THR A 147 19.41 32.50 4.06
C THR A 147 20.05 32.90 2.73
N ASP A 148 21.33 32.63 2.51
CA ASP A 148 22.06 33.13 1.33
C ASP A 148 22.20 32.13 0.18
N HIS A 149 21.80 30.85 0.34
CA HIS A 149 22.00 29.81 -0.66
C HIS A 149 20.72 29.10 -1.09
N TYR A 150 19.78 29.87 -1.61
CA TYR A 150 18.45 29.42 -2.02
C TYR A 150 18.42 28.33 -3.12
N TYR A 151 19.53 28.02 -3.76
CA TYR A 151 19.62 27.08 -4.90
C TYR A 151 20.79 26.09 -4.85
N GLU A 152 21.49 25.96 -3.74
CA GLU A 152 22.55 24.95 -3.68
C GLU A 152 21.98 23.54 -3.54
N ALA A 153 22.69 22.58 -4.17
CA ALA A 153 22.38 21.16 -4.28
C ALA A 153 22.19 20.41 -2.96
N THR A 154 22.07 21.11 -1.85
CA THR A 154 22.02 20.60 -0.48
C THR A 154 20.59 20.45 0.08
N THR A 155 19.56 20.87 -0.63
CA THR A 155 18.20 20.97 -0.11
C THR A 155 17.30 19.78 -0.51
N ASN A 156 16.36 19.41 0.39
CA ASN A 156 15.39 18.34 0.13
C ASN A 156 14.34 18.79 -0.89
N ALA A 157 14.58 18.56 -2.19
CA ALA A 157 13.62 18.88 -3.24
C ALA A 157 12.53 17.83 -3.44
N ILE A 158 12.60 16.69 -2.72
CA ILE A 158 11.62 15.59 -2.85
C ILE A 158 10.27 16.00 -2.28
N PHE A 159 10.25 16.57 -1.08
CA PHE A 159 9.02 16.90 -0.37
C PHE A 159 8.99 18.37 0.01
N GLY A 160 7.96 19.10 -0.43
CA GLY A 160 7.72 20.50 -0.04
C GLY A 160 6.88 20.65 1.22
N CYS A 161 6.29 19.58 1.75
CA CYS A 161 5.52 19.60 2.99
C CYS A 161 5.48 18.23 3.67
N TYR A 162 5.09 18.22 4.96
CA TYR A 162 5.04 17.02 5.77
C TYR A 162 4.08 15.95 5.26
N VAL A 163 2.89 16.34 4.78
CA VAL A 163 1.83 15.41 4.36
C VAL A 163 1.88 15.24 2.85
N ASN A 164 1.96 13.99 2.43
CA ASN A 164 2.04 13.59 1.02
C ASN A 164 1.00 12.50 0.73
N ALA A 165 0.51 12.44 -0.51
CA ALA A 165 -0.19 11.28 -1.00
C ALA A 165 0.77 10.09 -1.09
N TYR A 166 0.27 8.91 -0.78
CA TYR A 166 0.97 7.64 -0.88
C TYR A 166 0.23 6.74 -1.85
N LEU A 167 0.93 6.21 -2.83
CA LEU A 167 0.42 5.19 -3.74
C LEU A 167 1.37 4.01 -3.74
N ASN A 168 0.83 2.81 -3.53
CA ASN A 168 1.59 1.58 -3.64
C ASN A 168 0.84 0.60 -4.54
N ALA A 169 1.54 0.12 -5.56
CA ALA A 169 1.04 -0.92 -6.45
C ALA A 169 2.09 -2.03 -6.58
N GLY A 170 1.68 -3.30 -6.58
CA GLY A 170 2.65 -4.38 -6.64
C GLY A 170 2.05 -5.76 -6.81
N LEU A 171 2.93 -6.74 -6.89
CA LEU A 171 2.64 -8.17 -6.89
C LEU A 171 2.94 -8.73 -5.51
N ASN A 172 1.95 -9.41 -4.96
CA ASN A 172 2.03 -10.07 -3.67
C ASN A 172 2.02 -11.59 -3.89
N LEU A 173 3.05 -12.26 -3.41
CA LEU A 173 3.29 -13.69 -3.61
C LEU A 173 3.25 -14.39 -2.25
N ASN A 174 2.32 -15.32 -2.07
CA ASN A 174 2.16 -16.02 -0.80
C ASN A 174 2.46 -17.51 -0.97
N PHE A 175 3.29 -18.02 -0.09
CA PHE A 175 3.68 -19.43 -0.02
C PHE A 175 3.24 -19.99 1.33
N PRO A 176 2.09 -20.69 1.40
CA PRO A 176 1.62 -21.32 2.63
C PRO A 176 2.63 -22.36 3.13
N ILE A 177 3.11 -22.19 4.36
CA ILE A 177 4.05 -23.13 5.03
C ILE A 177 3.36 -23.94 6.13
N ALA A 178 2.27 -23.41 6.65
CA ALA A 178 1.40 -24.10 7.61
C ALA A 178 -0.04 -23.60 7.44
N ARG A 179 -0.97 -24.24 8.17
CA ARG A 179 -2.38 -23.86 8.12
C ARG A 179 -2.62 -22.37 8.41
N ASN A 180 -1.88 -21.82 9.38
CA ASN A 180 -2.03 -20.45 9.86
C ASN A 180 -0.94 -19.50 9.34
N PHE A 181 0.11 -20.00 8.67
CA PHE A 181 1.29 -19.22 8.32
C PHE A 181 1.63 -19.35 6.84
N ALA A 182 2.02 -18.23 6.25
CA ALA A 182 2.59 -18.16 4.91
C ALA A 182 3.83 -17.26 4.89
N ILE A 183 4.81 -17.61 4.06
CA ILE A 183 5.86 -16.67 3.67
C ILE A 183 5.25 -15.76 2.61
N ASN A 184 5.51 -14.47 2.72
CA ASN A 184 5.08 -13.47 1.77
C ASN A 184 6.29 -12.85 1.08
N GLY A 185 6.27 -12.81 -0.24
CA GLY A 185 7.14 -11.98 -1.07
C GLY A 185 6.31 -10.86 -1.69
N GLU A 186 6.86 -9.68 -1.83
CA GLU A 186 6.19 -8.56 -2.50
C GLU A 186 7.18 -7.80 -3.36
N PHE A 187 6.78 -7.48 -4.60
CA PHE A 187 7.50 -6.59 -5.50
C PHE A 187 6.55 -5.48 -5.90
N GLY A 188 6.98 -4.25 -5.76
CA GLY A 188 6.07 -3.16 -6.02
C GLY A 188 6.75 -1.82 -6.24
N PHE A 189 5.89 -0.86 -6.45
CA PHE A 189 6.22 0.53 -6.69
C PHE A 189 5.51 1.41 -5.65
N ILE A 190 6.28 2.27 -5.00
CA ILE A 190 5.79 3.31 -4.10
C ILE A 190 6.00 4.66 -4.77
N HIS A 191 4.93 5.45 -4.82
CA HIS A 191 4.98 6.87 -5.19
C HIS A 191 4.49 7.71 -4.02
N MET A 192 5.28 8.74 -3.65
CA MET A 192 4.89 9.74 -2.67
C MET A 192 5.06 11.14 -3.24
N SER A 193 4.02 11.97 -3.12
CA SER A 193 4.01 13.34 -3.65
C SER A 193 2.88 14.12 -3.02
N ASN A 194 3.06 15.44 -2.87
CA ASN A 194 1.98 16.33 -2.41
C ASN A 194 1.13 16.93 -3.56
N GLY A 195 1.34 16.49 -4.80
CA GLY A 195 0.60 17.01 -5.96
C GLY A 195 0.88 18.49 -6.25
N ARG A 196 2.04 19.00 -5.87
CA ARG A 196 2.45 20.41 -5.98
C ARG A 196 1.61 21.39 -5.17
N VAL A 197 1.03 20.93 -4.06
CA VAL A 197 0.39 21.82 -3.08
C VAL A 197 1.44 22.69 -2.39
N CYS A 198 2.59 22.10 -2.09
CA CYS A 198 3.80 22.79 -1.61
C CYS A 198 4.96 22.53 -2.58
N MET A 199 5.75 23.56 -2.85
CA MET A 199 6.94 23.44 -3.70
C MET A 199 8.21 23.53 -2.80
N PRO A 200 9.30 22.87 -3.19
CA PRO A 200 9.48 21.95 -4.31
C PRO A 200 8.76 20.62 -4.06
N ASN A 201 8.42 19.88 -5.12
CA ASN A 201 7.81 18.58 -5.03
C ASN A 201 8.21 17.71 -6.24
N VAL A 202 9.38 17.13 -6.19
CA VAL A 202 9.82 16.13 -7.17
C VAL A 202 9.09 14.80 -6.91
N GLY A 203 8.79 14.52 -5.64
CA GLY A 203 8.20 13.28 -5.20
C GLY A 203 9.21 12.13 -5.10
N ALA A 204 8.86 11.08 -4.39
CA ALA A 204 9.67 9.88 -4.29
C ALA A 204 9.04 8.76 -5.13
N ASN A 205 9.83 8.18 -6.02
CA ASN A 205 9.47 7.03 -6.85
C ASN A 205 10.41 5.87 -6.49
N ILE A 206 9.87 4.81 -5.90
CA ILE A 206 10.68 3.71 -5.36
C ILE A 206 10.13 2.38 -5.88
N PHE A 207 10.96 1.61 -6.59
CA PHE A 207 10.74 0.18 -6.74
C PHE A 207 11.29 -0.55 -5.54
N TYR A 208 10.54 -1.52 -5.02
CA TYR A 208 10.96 -2.29 -3.87
C TYR A 208 10.70 -3.79 -4.03
N GLY A 209 11.49 -4.58 -3.34
CA GLY A 209 11.24 -5.96 -3.02
C GLY A 209 11.09 -6.13 -1.51
N GLY A 210 10.25 -7.05 -1.09
CA GLY A 210 10.02 -7.32 0.32
C GLY A 210 9.80 -8.80 0.60
N VAL A 211 10.15 -9.21 1.82
CA VAL A 211 9.90 -10.56 2.33
C VAL A 211 9.36 -10.45 3.75
N GLY A 212 8.40 -11.30 4.07
CA GLY A 212 7.76 -11.30 5.37
C GLY A 212 6.93 -12.52 5.66
N LEU A 213 6.08 -12.40 6.66
CA LEU A 213 5.19 -13.45 7.13
C LEU A 213 3.75 -12.96 7.18
N ILE A 214 2.84 -13.89 6.91
CA ILE A 214 1.40 -13.71 7.11
C ILE A 214 0.96 -14.75 8.13
N ALA A 215 0.28 -14.28 9.19
CA ALA A 215 -0.38 -15.10 10.19
C ALA A 215 -1.89 -14.95 10.03
N THR A 216 -2.60 -16.04 9.73
CA THR A 216 -4.06 -16.06 9.54
C THR A 216 -4.75 -16.58 10.79
N VAL A 217 -5.69 -15.80 11.31
CA VAL A 217 -6.59 -16.19 12.40
C VAL A 217 -7.83 -16.84 11.78
N ASN A 218 -8.27 -17.94 12.36
CA ASN A 218 -9.40 -18.75 11.87
C ASN A 218 -9.27 -19.11 10.38
N PRO A 219 -8.18 -19.78 9.96
CA PRO A 219 -8.01 -20.15 8.56
C PRO A 219 -9.08 -21.12 8.10
N ASP A 220 -9.41 -21.07 6.80
CA ASP A 220 -10.28 -22.05 6.17
C ASP A 220 -9.75 -23.49 6.39
N LYS A 221 -10.66 -24.47 6.37
CA LYS A 221 -10.24 -25.88 6.37
C LYS A 221 -9.39 -26.12 5.12
N GLU A 222 -8.39 -26.99 5.25
CA GLU A 222 -7.38 -27.23 4.22
C GLU A 222 -7.96 -27.60 2.85
N ASN A 223 -9.16 -28.20 2.83
CA ASN A 223 -9.87 -28.63 1.61
C ASN A 223 -10.67 -27.51 0.93
N GLU A 224 -10.74 -26.30 1.50
CA GLU A 224 -11.52 -25.18 0.95
C GLU A 224 -10.69 -24.23 0.06
N ARG A 225 -9.41 -24.51 -0.13
CA ARG A 225 -8.56 -23.77 -1.09
C ARG A 225 -8.87 -24.20 -2.52
N THR A 226 -10.03 -23.82 -3.02
CA THR A 226 -10.39 -24.09 -4.40
C THR A 226 -9.61 -23.20 -5.36
N PRO A 227 -9.15 -23.73 -6.51
CA PRO A 227 -8.59 -22.91 -7.57
C PRO A 227 -9.57 -21.82 -8.00
N ILE A 228 -9.03 -20.66 -8.39
CA ILE A 228 -9.85 -19.57 -8.91
C ILE A 228 -10.47 -20.01 -10.23
N LYS A 229 -11.80 -20.03 -10.28
CA LYS A 229 -12.54 -20.18 -11.54
C LYS A 229 -12.92 -18.79 -12.02
N PHE A 230 -12.46 -18.43 -13.21
CA PHE A 230 -12.92 -17.20 -13.84
C PHE A 230 -14.42 -17.33 -14.15
N PRO A 231 -15.24 -16.32 -13.83
CA PRO A 231 -16.64 -16.34 -14.23
C PRO A 231 -16.72 -16.37 -15.75
N ASN A 232 -17.60 -17.22 -16.29
CA ASN A 232 -17.94 -17.13 -17.70
C ASN A 232 -18.57 -15.77 -17.95
N LEU A 233 -17.87 -14.89 -18.63
CA LEU A 233 -18.43 -13.62 -19.10
C LEU A 233 -19.47 -13.93 -20.17
N PRO A 234 -20.64 -13.26 -20.11
CA PRO A 234 -21.68 -13.43 -21.14
C PRO A 234 -21.23 -12.90 -22.49
#